data_35291b935ccacefe4a15711a16d79e21
#
_entry.id   35291b935ccacefe4a15711a16d79e21
#
_cell.length_a   1.000
_cell.length_b   1.000
_cell.length_c   1.000
_cell.angle_alpha   90.00
_cell.angle_beta   90.00
_cell.angle_gamma   90.00
#
_symmetry.space_group_name_H-M   'P 1'
#
loop_
_entity.id
_entity.type
_entity.pdbx_description
1 polymer ?
#
loop_
_entity_poly.entity_id
_entity_poly.type
_entity_poly.pdbx_seq_one_letter_code
_entity_poly.pdbx_strand_id
1 'polypeptide(L)'
;MQLINYFNWSTTLYILTAITVIMIPLAFFMMEKPQPKDDPNSPKPLALAEILKQAMGHHGFRLLTIGFFVCGFHIAFLATHLPAYLSDQGLNPSVGTNVLALIGLFNIAGSYYFGLWGGKFPKPHLLSLIYTGRALAIAAFIFLPISAVSAYIFAAVIGVLWLSTVPLTNGIVGSIFGVKNMSMLGGIVFFSHQIGAFLGVWLGGKLFDLFGSYDIVWAISIVISLMAAVINFPIKESAYQARPVSA
;
A
#
# COMPACT_ATOMS: atom_id res chain seq x y z
N MET A 1 -18.89 10.48 -9.68
CA MET A 1 -19.52 11.17 -10.85
C MET A 1 -21.03 10.97 -10.89
N GLN A 2 -21.56 9.73 -10.91
CA GLN A 2 -23.03 9.53 -11.03
C GLN A 2 -23.83 10.22 -9.92
N LEU A 3 -23.43 10.08 -8.65
CA LEU A 3 -24.11 10.74 -7.52
C LEU A 3 -24.12 12.27 -7.65
N ILE A 4 -23.01 12.86 -8.12
CA ILE A 4 -22.92 14.32 -8.30
C ILE A 4 -23.84 14.79 -9.45
N ASN A 5 -24.03 13.97 -10.47
CA ASN A 5 -24.91 14.28 -11.59
C ASN A 5 -26.42 14.18 -11.23
N TYR A 6 -26.78 13.28 -10.30
CA TYR A 6 -28.17 13.14 -9.80
C TYR A 6 -28.47 14.05 -8.62
N PHE A 7 -27.50 14.28 -7.76
CA PHE A 7 -27.57 15.11 -6.58
C PHE A 7 -26.45 16.14 -6.66
N ASN A 8 -26.62 17.31 -6.13
CA ASN A 8 -25.54 18.29 -6.05
C ASN A 8 -24.36 17.74 -5.19
N TRP A 9 -23.20 18.38 -5.27
CA TRP A 9 -22.00 17.96 -4.57
C TRP A 9 -22.20 17.87 -3.03
N SER A 10 -22.99 18.79 -2.46
CA SER A 10 -23.27 18.82 -1.02
C SER A 10 -24.07 17.59 -0.58
N THR A 11 -25.16 17.25 -1.29
CA THR A 11 -25.96 16.05 -1.00
C THR A 11 -25.14 14.77 -1.18
N THR A 12 -24.26 14.71 -2.19
CA THR A 12 -23.35 13.59 -2.39
C THR A 12 -22.42 13.39 -1.17
N LEU A 13 -21.88 14.50 -0.59
CA LEU A 13 -21.07 14.41 0.61
C LEU A 13 -21.87 13.92 1.82
N TYR A 14 -23.11 14.36 1.99
CA TYR A 14 -23.97 13.85 3.08
C TYR A 14 -24.25 12.35 2.94
N ILE A 15 -24.50 11.87 1.72
CA ILE A 15 -24.71 10.43 1.44
C ILE A 15 -23.44 9.64 1.82
N LEU A 16 -22.27 10.11 1.37
CA LEU A 16 -21.00 9.44 1.68
C LEU A 16 -20.70 9.47 3.19
N THR A 17 -20.99 10.58 3.86
CA THR A 17 -20.86 10.69 5.31
C THR A 17 -21.79 9.71 6.03
N ALA A 18 -23.04 9.61 5.61
CA ALA A 18 -23.99 8.65 6.19
C ALA A 18 -23.51 7.20 6.04
N ILE A 19 -22.90 6.85 4.91
CA ILE A 19 -22.31 5.52 4.68
C ILE A 19 -21.13 5.29 5.65
N THR A 20 -20.27 6.29 5.85
CA THR A 20 -19.12 6.16 6.77
C THR A 20 -19.55 6.05 8.24
N VAL A 21 -20.68 6.63 8.63
CA VAL A 21 -21.23 6.51 9.99
C VAL A 21 -21.55 5.05 10.35
N ILE A 22 -21.86 4.19 9.37
CA ILE A 22 -22.08 2.75 9.58
C ILE A 22 -20.82 2.07 10.16
N MET A 23 -19.63 2.63 9.93
CA MET A 23 -18.39 2.10 10.51
C MET A 23 -18.34 2.23 12.05
N ILE A 24 -19.06 3.19 12.64
CA ILE A 24 -19.05 3.42 14.10
C ILE A 24 -19.61 2.19 14.85
N PRO A 25 -20.82 1.70 14.58
CA PRO A 25 -21.31 0.50 15.26
C PRO A 25 -20.46 -0.74 14.96
N LEU A 26 -19.92 -0.88 13.73
CA LEU A 26 -19.00 -1.98 13.41
C LEU A 26 -17.73 -1.93 14.26
N ALA A 27 -17.17 -0.75 14.53
CA ALA A 27 -16.02 -0.59 15.39
C ALA A 27 -16.30 -1.06 16.83
N PHE A 28 -17.51 -0.83 17.37
CA PHE A 28 -17.90 -1.31 18.69
C PHE A 28 -17.94 -2.85 18.74
N PHE A 29 -18.39 -3.52 17.68
CA PHE A 29 -18.37 -5.00 17.62
C PHE A 29 -16.95 -5.57 17.52
N MET A 30 -15.99 -4.79 17.04
CA MET A 30 -14.58 -5.20 16.89
C MET A 30 -13.73 -4.80 18.10
N MET A 31 -14.30 -4.11 19.11
CA MET A 31 -13.54 -3.76 20.32
C MET A 31 -13.13 -5.02 21.07
N GLU A 32 -11.84 -5.25 21.15
CA GLU A 32 -11.28 -6.29 22.02
C GLU A 32 -11.51 -5.94 23.49
N LYS A 33 -11.74 -6.99 24.28
CA LYS A 33 -11.77 -6.81 25.74
C LYS A 33 -10.44 -6.22 26.21
N PRO A 34 -10.46 -5.30 27.20
CA PRO A 34 -9.22 -4.78 27.76
C PRO A 34 -8.28 -5.93 28.12
N GLN A 35 -7.08 -5.89 27.58
CA GLN A 35 -6.05 -6.90 27.94
C GLN A 35 -5.84 -6.87 29.46
N PRO A 36 -5.63 -8.03 30.11
CA PRO A 36 -5.25 -8.05 31.53
C PRO A 36 -4.08 -7.10 31.74
N LYS A 37 -4.10 -6.33 32.84
CA LYS A 37 -2.97 -5.47 33.21
C LYS A 37 -1.70 -6.31 33.20
N ASP A 38 -0.63 -5.77 32.62
CA ASP A 38 0.68 -6.44 32.57
C ASP A 38 1.01 -7.03 33.96
N ASP A 39 1.44 -8.29 33.97
CA ASP A 39 1.93 -8.95 35.18
C ASP A 39 3.01 -8.03 35.82
N PRO A 40 2.91 -7.70 37.12
CA PRO A 40 3.94 -6.90 37.81
C PRO A 40 5.36 -7.42 37.62
N ASN A 41 5.51 -8.73 37.32
CA ASN A 41 6.81 -9.39 37.06
C ASN A 41 7.19 -9.40 35.57
N SER A 42 6.37 -8.83 34.66
CA SER A 42 6.76 -8.75 33.26
C SER A 42 7.90 -7.73 33.08
N PRO A 43 8.86 -7.99 32.18
CA PRO A 43 9.92 -7.04 31.87
C PRO A 43 9.34 -5.68 31.52
N LYS A 44 9.86 -4.60 32.14
CA LYS A 44 9.41 -3.23 31.84
C LYS A 44 9.43 -2.99 30.33
N PRO A 45 8.39 -2.38 29.77
CA PRO A 45 8.39 -2.02 28.36
C PRO A 45 9.63 -1.19 28.03
N LEU A 46 10.32 -1.54 26.96
CA LEU A 46 11.44 -0.73 26.47
C LEU A 46 10.97 0.69 26.17
N ALA A 47 11.82 1.66 26.42
CA ALA A 47 11.54 3.04 26.03
C ALA A 47 11.33 3.13 24.50
N LEU A 48 10.42 4.00 24.07
CA LEU A 48 10.11 4.21 22.66
C LEU A 48 11.36 4.40 21.79
N ALA A 49 12.29 5.24 22.25
CA ALA A 49 13.54 5.52 21.55
C ALA A 49 14.40 4.26 21.36
N GLU A 50 14.41 3.35 22.32
CA GLU A 50 15.17 2.10 22.24
C GLU A 50 14.54 1.14 21.24
N ILE A 51 13.21 1.01 21.21
CA ILE A 51 12.50 0.19 20.21
C ILE A 51 12.76 0.72 18.79
N LEU A 52 12.72 2.04 18.61
CA LEU A 52 13.02 2.69 17.35
C LEU A 52 14.46 2.43 16.91
N LYS A 53 15.42 2.57 17.81
CA LYS A 53 16.83 2.32 17.54
C LYS A 53 17.06 0.87 17.12
N GLN A 54 16.44 -0.07 17.81
CA GLN A 54 16.52 -1.50 17.49
C GLN A 54 15.91 -1.80 16.12
N ALA A 55 14.73 -1.24 15.83
CA ALA A 55 14.05 -1.43 14.55
C ALA A 55 14.87 -0.83 13.40
N MET A 56 15.37 0.38 13.54
CA MET A 56 16.22 1.02 12.52
C MET A 56 17.58 0.34 12.36
N GLY A 57 18.07 -0.35 13.38
CA GLY A 57 19.24 -1.24 13.31
C GLY A 57 18.98 -2.54 12.56
N HIS A 58 17.72 -2.99 12.47
CA HIS A 58 17.36 -4.26 11.86
C HIS A 58 17.32 -4.16 10.34
N HIS A 59 18.16 -4.94 9.66
CA HIS A 59 18.29 -4.88 8.20
C HIS A 59 16.96 -5.12 7.48
N GLY A 60 16.22 -6.16 7.86
CA GLY A 60 14.93 -6.49 7.25
C GLY A 60 13.87 -5.39 7.42
N PHE A 61 13.86 -4.69 8.56
CA PHE A 61 12.94 -3.57 8.79
C PHE A 61 13.23 -2.39 7.87
N ARG A 62 14.49 -2.05 7.68
CA ARG A 62 14.89 -0.98 6.74
C ARG A 62 14.49 -1.33 5.30
N LEU A 63 14.76 -2.56 4.85
CA LEU A 63 14.37 -3.02 3.51
C LEU A 63 12.86 -2.97 3.33
N LEU A 64 12.10 -3.44 4.32
CA LEU A 64 10.63 -3.39 4.31
C LEU A 64 10.12 -1.94 4.21
N THR A 65 10.70 -1.02 4.99
CA THR A 65 10.33 0.39 5.00
C THR A 65 10.59 1.05 3.63
N ILE A 66 11.75 0.77 3.01
CA ILE A 66 12.08 1.26 1.67
C ILE A 66 11.15 0.63 0.62
N GLY A 67 10.87 -0.68 0.72
CA GLY A 67 9.94 -1.34 -0.19
C GLY A 67 8.51 -0.77 -0.10
N PHE A 68 8.05 -0.44 1.10
CA PHE A 68 6.70 0.09 1.29
C PHE A 68 6.54 1.55 0.82
N PHE A 69 7.62 2.32 0.76
CA PHE A 69 7.67 3.61 0.06
C PHE A 69 7.19 3.48 -1.40
N VAL A 70 7.66 2.45 -2.10
CA VAL A 70 7.28 2.20 -3.51
C VAL A 70 5.78 1.92 -3.63
N CYS A 71 5.20 1.24 -2.65
CA CYS A 71 3.75 1.02 -2.61
C CYS A 71 3.01 2.36 -2.61
N GLY A 72 3.40 3.29 -1.73
CA GLY A 72 2.80 4.64 -1.66
C GLY A 72 2.91 5.40 -2.96
N PHE A 73 4.09 5.39 -3.56
CA PHE A 73 4.34 6.04 -4.84
C PHE A 73 3.36 5.57 -5.93
N HIS A 74 3.23 4.26 -6.11
CA HIS A 74 2.35 3.69 -7.13
C HIS A 74 0.89 4.01 -6.87
N ILE A 75 0.42 3.79 -5.63
CA ILE A 75 -0.99 3.97 -5.28
C ILE A 75 -1.41 5.42 -5.53
N ALA A 76 -0.64 6.38 -5.04
CA ALA A 76 -1.00 7.78 -5.16
C ALA A 76 -0.86 8.31 -6.60
N PHE A 77 0.21 7.90 -7.31
CA PHE A 77 0.38 8.23 -8.73
C PHE A 77 -0.79 7.72 -9.57
N LEU A 78 -1.11 6.45 -9.46
CA LEU A 78 -2.21 5.85 -10.25
C LEU A 78 -3.57 6.43 -9.87
N ALA A 79 -3.86 6.59 -8.58
CA ALA A 79 -5.15 7.14 -8.15
C ALA A 79 -5.37 8.57 -8.65
N THR A 80 -4.31 9.37 -8.76
CA THR A 80 -4.38 10.79 -9.14
C THR A 80 -4.28 10.98 -10.66
N HIS A 81 -3.32 10.33 -11.31
CA HIS A 81 -2.96 10.65 -12.69
C HIS A 81 -3.51 9.67 -13.74
N LEU A 82 -3.87 8.43 -13.35
CA LEU A 82 -4.37 7.45 -14.33
C LEU A 82 -5.65 7.90 -15.07
N PRO A 83 -6.66 8.52 -14.40
CA PRO A 83 -7.83 9.01 -15.13
C PRO A 83 -7.50 10.11 -16.15
N ALA A 84 -6.60 11.03 -15.81
CA ALA A 84 -6.12 12.07 -16.71
C ALA A 84 -5.35 11.45 -17.88
N TYR A 85 -4.41 10.56 -17.60
CA TYR A 85 -3.65 9.83 -18.61
C TYR A 85 -4.54 9.13 -19.62
N LEU A 86 -5.59 8.43 -19.18
CA LEU A 86 -6.54 7.76 -20.07
C LEU A 86 -7.31 8.75 -20.95
N SER A 87 -7.68 9.90 -20.41
CA SER A 87 -8.32 10.97 -21.18
C SER A 87 -7.37 11.58 -22.21
N ASP A 88 -6.09 11.78 -21.88
CA ASP A 88 -5.05 12.26 -22.82
C ASP A 88 -4.80 11.26 -23.96
N GLN A 89 -5.02 9.96 -23.70
CA GLN A 89 -5.02 8.90 -24.72
C GLN A 89 -6.31 8.84 -25.56
N GLY A 90 -7.21 9.80 -25.42
CA GLY A 90 -8.45 9.91 -26.18
C GLY A 90 -9.59 9.02 -25.71
N LEU A 91 -9.47 8.38 -24.54
CA LEU A 91 -10.54 7.56 -23.98
C LEU A 91 -11.59 8.43 -23.28
N ASN A 92 -12.84 7.95 -23.30
CA ASN A 92 -13.93 8.63 -22.60
C ASN A 92 -13.61 8.78 -21.10
N PRO A 93 -13.83 9.94 -20.46
CA PRO A 93 -13.57 10.16 -19.03
C PRO A 93 -14.24 9.15 -18.09
N SER A 94 -15.36 8.53 -18.52
CA SER A 94 -16.00 7.46 -17.77
C SER A 94 -15.11 6.23 -17.61
N VAL A 95 -14.19 5.96 -18.56
CA VAL A 95 -13.24 4.84 -18.46
C VAL A 95 -12.32 5.04 -17.26
N GLY A 96 -11.79 6.24 -17.05
CA GLY A 96 -10.95 6.56 -15.90
C GLY A 96 -11.67 6.35 -14.56
N THR A 97 -12.94 6.77 -14.48
CA THR A 97 -13.76 6.53 -13.26
C THR A 97 -13.99 5.03 -13.02
N ASN A 98 -14.33 4.29 -14.09
CA ASN A 98 -14.60 2.85 -14.00
C ASN A 98 -13.33 2.06 -13.63
N VAL A 99 -12.17 2.47 -14.16
CA VAL A 99 -10.86 1.90 -13.83
C VAL A 99 -10.58 2.00 -12.34
N LEU A 100 -10.77 3.17 -11.72
CA LEU A 100 -10.58 3.33 -10.28
C LEU A 100 -11.58 2.49 -9.46
N ALA A 101 -12.82 2.38 -9.91
CA ALA A 101 -13.82 1.52 -9.27
C ALA A 101 -13.44 0.04 -9.35
N LEU A 102 -12.94 -0.43 -10.50
CA LEU A 102 -12.46 -1.80 -10.68
C LEU A 102 -11.23 -2.08 -9.83
N ILE A 103 -10.26 -1.15 -9.74
CA ILE A 103 -9.12 -1.27 -8.83
C ILE A 103 -9.63 -1.51 -7.40
N GLY A 104 -10.59 -0.71 -6.93
CA GLY A 104 -11.17 -0.87 -5.60
C GLY A 104 -11.84 -2.23 -5.39
N LEU A 105 -12.61 -2.70 -6.37
CA LEU A 105 -13.29 -3.99 -6.32
C LEU A 105 -12.30 -5.15 -6.24
N PHE A 106 -11.34 -5.20 -7.15
CA PHE A 106 -10.34 -6.27 -7.19
C PHE A 106 -9.36 -6.21 -6.00
N ASN A 107 -9.16 -5.03 -5.40
CA ASN A 107 -8.37 -4.88 -4.19
C ASN A 107 -8.95 -5.65 -2.99
N ILE A 108 -10.26 -5.78 -2.88
CA ILE A 108 -10.90 -6.58 -1.83
C ILE A 108 -10.45 -8.03 -1.94
N ALA A 109 -10.55 -8.61 -3.13
CA ALA A 109 -10.11 -9.99 -3.38
C ALA A 109 -8.61 -10.15 -3.16
N GLY A 110 -7.81 -9.24 -3.71
CA GLY A 110 -6.35 -9.27 -3.58
C GLY A 110 -5.89 -9.23 -2.13
N SER A 111 -6.36 -8.27 -1.35
CA SER A 111 -6.00 -8.13 0.07
C SER A 111 -6.40 -9.34 0.89
N TYR A 112 -7.57 -9.93 0.61
CA TYR A 112 -8.03 -11.14 1.28
C TYR A 112 -7.15 -12.35 0.97
N TYR A 113 -6.92 -12.64 -0.31
CA TYR A 113 -6.13 -13.82 -0.69
C TYR A 113 -4.66 -13.70 -0.28
N PHE A 114 -4.02 -12.54 -0.48
CA PHE A 114 -2.64 -12.34 -0.03
C PHE A 114 -2.51 -12.33 1.49
N GLY A 115 -3.55 -11.88 2.22
CA GLY A 115 -3.61 -12.03 3.67
C GLY A 115 -3.60 -13.51 4.09
N LEU A 116 -4.43 -14.36 3.46
CA LEU A 116 -4.45 -15.81 3.71
C LEU A 116 -3.12 -16.48 3.31
N TRP A 117 -2.57 -16.13 2.17
CA TRP A 117 -1.28 -16.69 1.71
C TRP A 117 -0.12 -16.26 2.60
N GLY A 118 -0.17 -15.07 3.19
CA GLY A 118 0.80 -14.63 4.19
C GLY A 118 0.87 -15.51 5.45
N GLY A 119 -0.19 -16.29 5.74
CA GLY A 119 -0.18 -17.34 6.77
C GLY A 119 0.45 -18.66 6.33
N LYS A 120 0.64 -18.89 5.02
CA LYS A 120 1.11 -20.16 4.47
C LYS A 120 2.50 -20.07 3.80
N PHE A 121 2.82 -18.91 3.26
CA PHE A 121 4.06 -18.67 2.51
C PHE A 121 4.88 -17.55 3.13
N PRO A 122 6.20 -17.51 2.91
CA PRO A 122 7.03 -16.40 3.38
C PRO A 122 6.53 -15.06 2.82
N LYS A 123 6.13 -14.16 3.72
CA LYS A 123 5.55 -12.86 3.35
C LYS A 123 6.49 -11.98 2.51
N PRO A 124 7.82 -11.99 2.74
CA PRO A 124 8.75 -11.25 1.89
C PRO A 124 8.74 -11.71 0.42
N HIS A 125 8.62 -13.01 0.19
CA HIS A 125 8.53 -13.55 -1.17
C HIS A 125 7.20 -13.16 -1.85
N LEU A 126 6.10 -13.13 -1.09
CA LEU A 126 4.83 -12.62 -1.60
C LEU A 126 4.89 -11.12 -1.92
N LEU A 127 5.59 -10.32 -1.11
CA LEU A 127 5.85 -8.91 -1.43
C LEU A 127 6.65 -8.76 -2.72
N SER A 128 7.72 -9.53 -2.88
CA SER A 128 8.52 -9.55 -4.11
C SER A 128 7.67 -9.93 -5.33
N LEU A 129 6.80 -10.93 -5.19
CA LEU A 129 5.86 -11.33 -6.24
C LEU A 129 4.89 -10.19 -6.62
N ILE A 130 4.32 -9.51 -5.61
CA ILE A 130 3.43 -8.37 -5.84
C ILE A 130 4.14 -7.26 -6.59
N TYR A 131 5.34 -6.86 -6.17
CA TYR A 131 6.09 -5.80 -6.83
C TYR A 131 6.56 -6.19 -8.23
N THR A 132 6.98 -7.43 -8.44
CA THR A 132 7.26 -7.95 -9.80
C THR A 132 6.01 -7.90 -10.68
N GLY A 133 4.89 -8.38 -10.15
CA GLY A 133 3.60 -8.33 -10.86
C GLY A 133 3.18 -6.91 -11.24
N ARG A 134 3.39 -5.93 -10.34
CA ARG A 134 3.12 -4.52 -10.64
C ARG A 134 4.03 -3.99 -11.76
N ALA A 135 5.34 -4.28 -11.71
CA ALA A 135 6.26 -3.87 -12.77
C ALA A 135 5.83 -4.42 -14.13
N LEU A 136 5.48 -5.70 -14.18
CA LEU A 136 5.02 -6.36 -15.42
C LEU A 136 3.66 -5.79 -15.89
N ALA A 137 2.71 -5.55 -14.98
CA ALA A 137 1.43 -4.98 -15.33
C ALA A 137 1.57 -3.56 -15.87
N ILE A 138 2.40 -2.72 -15.24
CA ILE A 138 2.68 -1.35 -15.71
C ILE A 138 3.37 -1.40 -17.07
N ALA A 139 4.41 -2.23 -17.22
CA ALA A 139 5.12 -2.38 -18.49
C ALA A 139 4.18 -2.84 -19.61
N ALA A 140 3.37 -3.88 -19.37
CA ALA A 140 2.39 -4.34 -20.35
C ALA A 140 1.39 -3.24 -20.72
N PHE A 141 0.93 -2.47 -19.75
CA PHE A 141 -0.05 -1.41 -19.98
C PHE A 141 0.47 -0.27 -20.87
N ILE A 142 1.72 0.16 -20.66
CA ILE A 142 2.29 1.30 -21.43
C ILE A 142 2.90 0.89 -22.77
N PHE A 143 3.33 -0.37 -22.94
CA PHE A 143 3.92 -0.84 -24.21
C PHE A 143 2.91 -1.50 -25.16
N LEU A 144 1.71 -1.86 -24.68
CA LEU A 144 0.62 -2.38 -25.51
C LEU A 144 -0.34 -1.25 -25.92
N PRO A 145 -1.13 -1.44 -27.01
CA PRO A 145 -2.09 -0.45 -27.42
C PRO A 145 -3.11 -0.10 -26.32
N ILE A 146 -3.23 1.19 -26.00
CA ILE A 146 -4.13 1.66 -24.97
C ILE A 146 -5.55 1.69 -25.52
N SER A 147 -6.46 1.03 -24.83
CA SER A 147 -7.89 0.95 -25.12
C SER A 147 -8.68 0.83 -23.82
N ALA A 148 -9.99 0.99 -23.86
CA ALA A 148 -10.84 0.75 -22.68
C ALA A 148 -10.66 -0.67 -22.12
N VAL A 149 -10.51 -1.67 -23.01
CA VAL A 149 -10.32 -3.07 -22.61
C VAL A 149 -8.98 -3.26 -21.91
N SER A 150 -7.87 -2.76 -22.48
CA SER A 150 -6.55 -2.84 -21.84
C SER A 150 -6.51 -2.11 -20.50
N ALA A 151 -7.19 -0.96 -20.39
CA ALA A 151 -7.32 -0.22 -19.14
C ALA A 151 -8.11 -0.99 -18.06
N TYR A 152 -9.17 -1.70 -18.43
CA TYR A 152 -9.94 -2.53 -17.49
C TYR A 152 -9.16 -3.78 -17.05
N ILE A 153 -8.43 -4.42 -17.96
CA ILE A 153 -7.54 -5.55 -17.60
C ILE A 153 -6.44 -5.06 -16.64
N PHE A 154 -5.80 -3.95 -16.95
CA PHE A 154 -4.81 -3.32 -16.08
C PHE A 154 -5.39 -3.02 -14.70
N ALA A 155 -6.60 -2.43 -14.64
CA ALA A 155 -7.30 -2.14 -13.40
C ALA A 155 -7.55 -3.39 -12.54
N ALA A 156 -7.98 -4.49 -13.17
CA ALA A 156 -8.21 -5.75 -12.47
C ALA A 156 -6.91 -6.31 -11.88
N VAL A 157 -5.84 -6.36 -12.69
CA VAL A 157 -4.52 -6.88 -12.26
C VAL A 157 -3.91 -6.01 -11.17
N ILE A 158 -3.85 -4.70 -11.40
CA ILE A 158 -3.33 -3.75 -10.40
C ILE A 158 -4.20 -3.76 -9.14
N GLY A 159 -5.52 -3.86 -9.28
CA GLY A 159 -6.45 -3.95 -8.16
C GLY A 159 -6.12 -5.13 -7.23
N VAL A 160 -5.93 -6.33 -7.77
CA VAL A 160 -5.51 -7.50 -6.99
C VAL A 160 -4.18 -7.25 -6.26
N LEU A 161 -3.26 -6.52 -6.87
CA LEU A 161 -1.95 -6.22 -6.30
C LEU A 161 -1.94 -4.94 -5.44
N TRP A 162 -3.05 -4.18 -5.36
CA TRP A 162 -3.12 -2.81 -4.84
C TRP A 162 -2.67 -2.69 -3.39
N LEU A 163 -3.51 -3.08 -2.44
CA LEU A 163 -3.20 -3.05 -0.99
C LEU A 163 -2.84 -4.44 -0.44
N SER A 164 -2.62 -5.42 -1.29
CA SER A 164 -2.20 -6.77 -0.88
C SER A 164 -0.86 -6.78 -0.14
N THR A 165 -0.09 -5.71 -0.27
CA THR A 165 1.15 -5.48 0.50
C THR A 165 0.89 -5.17 1.98
N VAL A 166 -0.26 -4.59 2.34
CA VAL A 166 -0.54 -4.12 3.72
C VAL A 166 -0.58 -5.26 4.74
N PRO A 167 -1.39 -6.34 4.55
CA PRO A 167 -1.41 -7.45 5.50
C PRO A 167 -0.06 -8.15 5.61
N LEU A 168 0.69 -8.27 4.50
CA LEU A 168 2.01 -8.89 4.50
C LEU A 168 3.04 -8.03 5.26
N THR A 169 3.05 -6.72 5.02
CA THR A 169 3.96 -5.78 5.69
C THR A 169 3.74 -5.77 7.19
N ASN A 170 2.48 -5.63 7.63
CA ASN A 170 2.14 -5.71 9.06
C ASN A 170 2.50 -7.07 9.66
N GLY A 171 2.25 -8.15 8.91
CA GLY A 171 2.63 -9.50 9.32
C GLY A 171 4.13 -9.66 9.52
N ILE A 172 4.98 -9.09 8.65
CA ILE A 172 6.45 -9.13 8.80
C ILE A 172 6.87 -8.34 10.04
N VAL A 173 6.33 -7.14 10.25
CA VAL A 173 6.62 -6.33 11.44
C VAL A 173 6.25 -7.10 12.71
N GLY A 174 5.05 -7.71 12.74
CA GLY A 174 4.59 -8.52 13.86
C GLY A 174 5.44 -9.76 14.11
N SER A 175 5.90 -10.44 13.04
CA SER A 175 6.78 -11.62 13.15
C SER A 175 8.16 -11.26 13.72
N ILE A 176 8.73 -10.12 13.33
CA ILE A 176 10.07 -9.70 13.76
C ILE A 176 10.05 -9.09 15.17
N PHE A 177 9.14 -8.17 15.46
CA PHE A 177 9.16 -7.34 16.68
C PHE A 177 8.04 -7.66 17.66
N GLY A 178 7.20 -8.64 17.34
CA GLY A 178 6.05 -9.03 18.17
C GLY A 178 4.84 -8.10 17.98
N VAL A 179 3.66 -8.62 18.34
CA VAL A 179 2.37 -7.92 18.18
C VAL A 179 2.29 -6.64 19.00
N LYS A 180 2.93 -6.62 20.19
CA LYS A 180 2.94 -5.44 21.09
C LYS A 180 3.52 -4.19 20.41
N ASN A 181 4.55 -4.35 19.57
CA ASN A 181 5.24 -3.24 18.88
C ASN A 181 4.74 -3.02 17.45
N MET A 182 3.85 -3.88 16.94
CA MET A 182 3.43 -3.90 15.54
C MET A 182 2.75 -2.59 15.11
N SER A 183 1.88 -2.04 15.94
CA SER A 183 1.15 -0.81 15.60
C SER A 183 2.08 0.39 15.44
N MET A 184 3.02 0.56 16.37
CA MET A 184 3.97 1.67 16.35
C MET A 184 4.97 1.54 15.19
N LEU A 185 5.61 0.38 15.06
CA LEU A 185 6.60 0.15 13.99
C LEU A 185 5.93 0.10 12.62
N GLY A 186 4.71 -0.45 12.53
CA GLY A 186 3.88 -0.36 11.34
C GLY A 186 3.59 1.08 10.95
N GLY A 187 3.37 1.97 11.91
CA GLY A 187 3.19 3.40 11.68
C GLY A 187 4.40 4.05 10.98
N ILE A 188 5.64 3.66 11.35
CA ILE A 188 6.86 4.16 10.70
C ILE A 188 6.96 3.67 9.25
N VAL A 189 6.68 2.39 9.02
CA VAL A 189 6.64 1.83 7.67
C VAL A 189 5.58 2.55 6.83
N PHE A 190 4.41 2.84 7.44
CA PHE A 190 3.35 3.62 6.80
C PHE A 190 3.73 5.07 6.53
N PHE A 191 4.53 5.68 7.40
CA PHE A 191 5.05 7.04 7.15
C PHE A 191 5.95 7.07 5.90
N SER A 192 6.79 6.06 5.69
CA SER A 192 7.55 5.91 4.45
C SER A 192 6.65 5.81 3.21
N HIS A 193 5.54 5.06 3.32
CA HIS A 193 4.52 5.00 2.27
C HIS A 193 3.93 6.39 1.95
N GLN A 194 3.66 7.22 2.96
CA GLN A 194 3.12 8.56 2.74
C GLN A 194 4.13 9.48 2.03
N ILE A 195 5.43 9.35 2.34
CA ILE A 195 6.48 10.07 1.58
C ILE A 195 6.48 9.61 0.12
N GLY A 196 6.38 8.29 -0.11
CA GLY A 196 6.24 7.74 -1.46
C GLY A 196 5.01 8.28 -2.18
N ALA A 197 3.85 8.31 -1.50
CA ALA A 197 2.60 8.82 -2.03
C ALA A 197 2.72 10.30 -2.46
N PHE A 198 3.30 11.13 -1.60
CA PHE A 198 3.56 12.53 -1.93
C PHE A 198 4.43 12.66 -3.19
N LEU A 199 5.55 11.92 -3.25
CA LEU A 199 6.45 11.97 -4.40
C LEU A 199 5.80 11.43 -5.68
N GLY A 200 4.96 10.39 -5.59
CA GLY A 200 4.23 9.84 -6.74
C GLY A 200 3.29 10.86 -7.38
N VAL A 201 2.53 11.58 -6.57
CA VAL A 201 1.64 12.64 -7.06
C VAL A 201 2.43 13.83 -7.56
N TRP A 202 3.38 14.31 -6.76
CA TRP A 202 4.14 15.51 -7.09
C TRP A 202 5.00 15.33 -8.35
N LEU A 203 5.74 14.22 -8.47
CA LEU A 203 6.54 13.92 -9.66
C LEU A 203 5.66 13.69 -10.88
N GLY A 204 4.50 13.03 -10.71
CA GLY A 204 3.53 12.84 -11.77
C GLY A 204 3.11 14.16 -12.41
N GLY A 205 2.67 15.12 -11.61
CA GLY A 205 2.31 16.45 -12.10
C GLY A 205 3.50 17.24 -12.62
N LYS A 206 4.61 17.30 -11.85
CA LYS A 206 5.80 18.09 -12.22
C LYS A 206 6.44 17.65 -13.52
N LEU A 207 6.55 16.34 -13.74
CA LEU A 207 7.15 15.82 -14.98
C LEU A 207 6.18 15.99 -16.17
N PHE A 208 4.89 15.85 -15.94
CA PHE A 208 3.90 16.16 -16.97
C PHE A 208 3.94 17.65 -17.38
N ASP A 209 4.04 18.58 -16.43
CA ASP A 209 4.17 20.02 -16.72
C ASP A 209 5.42 20.35 -17.51
N LEU A 210 6.52 19.62 -17.31
CA LEU A 210 7.79 19.86 -17.98
C LEU A 210 7.89 19.22 -19.37
N PHE A 211 7.35 18.02 -19.53
CA PHE A 211 7.56 17.19 -20.72
C PHE A 211 6.29 16.92 -21.53
N GLY A 212 5.11 17.29 -21.01
CA GLY A 212 3.83 17.04 -21.67
C GLY A 212 3.43 15.56 -21.74
N SER A 213 4.10 14.67 -20.99
CA SER A 213 3.83 13.24 -20.98
C SER A 213 4.09 12.61 -19.62
N TYR A 214 3.49 11.44 -19.37
CA TYR A 214 3.70 10.62 -18.17
C TYR A 214 4.78 9.55 -18.35
N ASP A 215 5.45 9.46 -19.51
CA ASP A 215 6.35 8.35 -19.86
C ASP A 215 7.49 8.16 -18.84
N ILE A 216 8.06 9.28 -18.38
CA ILE A 216 9.15 9.25 -17.40
C ILE A 216 8.65 8.67 -16.05
N VAL A 217 7.46 9.07 -15.60
CA VAL A 217 6.90 8.57 -14.33
C VAL A 217 6.54 7.10 -14.43
N TRP A 218 6.02 6.66 -15.58
CA TRP A 218 5.80 5.24 -15.85
C TRP A 218 7.10 4.45 -15.81
N ALA A 219 8.16 4.93 -16.45
CA ALA A 219 9.49 4.30 -16.41
C ALA A 219 10.02 4.23 -14.97
N ILE A 220 9.96 5.33 -14.21
CA ILE A 220 10.33 5.35 -12.79
C ILE A 220 9.51 4.31 -12.02
N SER A 221 8.20 4.22 -12.25
CA SER A 221 7.31 3.25 -11.57
C SER A 221 7.76 1.81 -11.80
N ILE A 222 8.14 1.44 -13.02
CA ILE A 222 8.66 0.10 -13.33
C ILE A 222 9.96 -0.15 -12.58
N VAL A 223 10.91 0.77 -12.66
CA VAL A 223 12.24 0.61 -12.05
C VAL A 223 12.15 0.47 -10.54
N ILE A 224 11.41 1.36 -9.85
CA ILE A 224 11.28 1.28 -8.39
C ILE A 224 10.48 0.05 -7.96
N SER A 225 9.55 -0.45 -8.79
CA SER A 225 8.82 -1.70 -8.52
C SER A 225 9.76 -2.91 -8.55
N LEU A 226 10.61 -3.00 -9.56
CA LEU A 226 11.63 -4.05 -9.65
C LEU A 226 12.63 -3.95 -8.48
N MET A 227 13.05 -2.74 -8.14
CA MET A 227 13.90 -2.50 -6.97
C MET A 227 13.21 -3.00 -5.69
N ALA A 228 11.92 -2.66 -5.50
CA ALA A 228 11.17 -3.13 -4.34
C ALA A 228 11.04 -4.66 -4.31
N ALA A 229 10.86 -5.31 -5.46
CA ALA A 229 10.85 -6.77 -5.55
C ALA A 229 12.18 -7.37 -5.08
N VAL A 230 13.31 -6.83 -5.53
CA VAL A 230 14.65 -7.31 -5.16
C VAL A 230 14.95 -7.10 -3.68
N ILE A 231 14.66 -5.92 -3.13
CA ILE A 231 14.99 -5.60 -1.73
C ILE A 231 14.10 -6.30 -0.72
N ASN A 232 12.87 -6.66 -1.07
CA ASN A 232 11.99 -7.42 -0.18
C ASN A 232 12.37 -8.90 -0.10
N PHE A 233 12.94 -9.48 -1.17
CA PHE A 233 13.23 -10.90 -1.26
C PHE A 233 14.14 -11.46 -0.14
N PRO A 234 15.26 -10.79 0.27
CA PRO A 234 16.16 -11.29 1.29
C PRO A 234 15.68 -11.07 2.74
N ILE A 235 14.51 -10.45 2.97
CA ILE A 235 14.00 -10.20 4.32
C ILE A 235 13.73 -11.54 5.02
N LYS A 236 14.23 -11.69 6.24
CA LYS A 236 13.98 -12.85 7.10
C LYS A 236 12.94 -12.49 8.17
N GLU A 237 11.94 -13.35 8.32
CA GLU A 237 10.85 -13.19 9.31
C GLU A 237 11.21 -13.75 10.70
N SER A 238 12.48 -14.05 10.98
CA SER A 238 12.89 -14.52 12.29
C SER A 238 12.70 -13.44 13.36
N ALA A 239 12.16 -13.85 14.52
CA ALA A 239 11.97 -12.96 15.64
C ALA A 239 13.29 -12.27 16.03
N TYR A 240 13.21 -10.96 16.26
CA TYR A 240 14.36 -10.18 16.72
C TYR A 240 14.70 -10.58 18.15
N GLN A 241 15.89 -11.16 18.34
CA GLN A 241 16.45 -11.39 19.67
C GLN A 241 17.19 -10.11 20.06
N ALA A 242 16.60 -9.35 20.99
CA ALA A 242 17.30 -8.22 21.59
C ALA A 242 18.62 -8.72 22.21
N ARG A 243 19.76 -8.17 21.79
CA ARG A 243 21.01 -8.43 22.52
C ARG A 243 20.83 -7.88 23.94
N PRO A 244 21.13 -8.68 24.97
CA PRO A 244 21.14 -8.13 26.32
C PRO A 244 22.09 -6.92 26.35
N VAL A 245 21.58 -5.79 26.84
CA VAL A 245 22.43 -4.62 27.10
C VAL A 245 23.48 -5.09 28.11
N SER A 246 24.72 -5.19 27.66
CA SER A 246 25.85 -5.40 28.58
C SER A 246 25.86 -4.24 29.55
N ALA A 247 25.64 -4.56 30.83
CA ALA A 247 25.69 -3.62 31.94
C ALA A 247 27.08 -2.96 32.05
#